data_7f56f4cfc063206a5a700aa0ffb13a40
#
_entry.id   7f56f4cfc063206a5a700aa0ffb13a40
#
_cell.length_a   1.000
_cell.length_b   1.000
_cell.length_c   1.000
_cell.angle_alpha   90.00
_cell.angle_beta   90.00
_cell.angle_gamma   90.00
#
_symmetry.space_group_name_H-M   'P 1'
#
loop_
_entity.id
_entity.type
_entity.pdbx_description
1 polymer ?
#
loop_
_entity_poly.entity_id
_entity_poly.type
_entity_poly.pdbx_seq_one_letter_code
_entity_poly.pdbx_strand_id
1 'polypeptide(L)'
;MARWPKGEQQVASLIEQRHLQQVAADSQTAAALLASAGRHVESARRTVDADPEAAYALAYDAARKSATALLAHQGLRPTTSGGHIAVVDAIRAQFPGVPGLTSLDRLRRRRNQAEYPNPGLFGRE
;
A
#
# COMPACT_ATOMS: atom_id res chain seq x y z
N MET A 1 11.92 -13.14 8.66
CA MET A 1 12.91 -12.36 7.92
C MET A 1 13.28 -11.11 8.72
N ALA A 2 14.55 -10.78 8.73
CA ALA A 2 14.98 -9.57 9.39
C ALA A 2 14.45 -8.34 8.67
N ARG A 3 14.36 -7.22 9.39
CA ARG A 3 13.91 -5.97 8.82
C ARG A 3 14.90 -5.50 7.74
N TRP A 4 14.35 -4.94 6.67
CA TRP A 4 15.14 -4.36 5.59
C TRP A 4 15.96 -3.17 6.13
N PRO A 5 17.27 -3.12 5.88
CA PRO A 5 18.12 -2.11 6.54
C PRO A 5 17.96 -0.69 6.01
N LYS A 6 17.60 -0.53 4.74
CA LYS A 6 17.44 0.80 4.17
C LYS A 6 16.19 1.46 4.75
N GLY A 7 16.28 2.74 5.08
CA GLY A 7 15.15 3.46 5.66
C GLY A 7 14.91 3.16 7.13
N GLU A 8 15.88 2.60 7.82
CA GLU A 8 15.72 2.17 9.22
C GLU A 8 15.31 3.32 10.14
N GLN A 9 15.88 4.52 9.95
CA GLN A 9 15.53 5.65 10.80
C GLN A 9 14.07 6.07 10.62
N GLN A 10 13.60 6.08 9.39
CA GLN A 10 12.22 6.43 9.09
C GLN A 10 11.25 5.39 9.66
N VAL A 11 11.59 4.12 9.52
CA VAL A 11 10.77 3.04 10.08
C VAL A 11 10.74 3.12 11.60
N ALA A 12 11.90 3.33 12.24
CA ALA A 12 11.97 3.48 13.69
C ALA A 12 11.11 4.66 14.18
N SER A 13 11.13 5.77 13.46
CA SER A 13 10.31 6.93 13.79
C SER A 13 8.81 6.61 13.70
N LEU A 14 8.41 5.88 12.67
CA LEU A 14 6.99 5.48 12.52
C LEU A 14 6.54 4.54 13.65
N ILE A 15 7.43 3.66 14.11
CA ILE A 15 7.14 2.78 15.24
C ILE A 15 7.00 3.62 16.53
N GLU A 16 7.92 4.55 16.75
CA GLU A 16 7.89 5.42 17.90
C GLU A 16 6.61 6.27 17.95
N GLN A 17 6.17 6.75 16.80
CA GLN A 17 4.93 7.52 16.66
C GLN A 17 3.68 6.65 16.72
N ARG A 18 3.83 5.34 16.82
CA ARG A 18 2.73 4.37 16.84
C ARG A 18 1.91 4.36 15.56
N HIS A 19 2.53 4.71 14.44
CA HIS A 19 1.94 4.57 13.11
C HIS A 19 2.23 3.22 12.50
N LEU A 20 3.35 2.59 12.91
CA LEU A 20 3.66 1.19 12.63
C LEU A 20 3.83 0.46 13.96
N GLN A 21 3.56 -0.83 13.93
CA GLN A 21 3.71 -1.72 15.08
C GLN A 21 4.64 -2.86 14.71
N GLN A 22 5.58 -3.17 15.60
CA GLN A 22 6.37 -4.38 15.45
C GLN A 22 5.55 -5.57 15.91
N VAL A 23 5.52 -6.58 15.09
CA VAL A 23 4.82 -7.84 15.35
C VAL A 23 5.72 -8.98 14.89
N ALA A 24 5.33 -10.22 15.16
CA ALA A 24 6.06 -11.34 14.60
C ALA A 24 6.01 -11.30 13.09
N ALA A 25 7.13 -11.59 12.43
CA ALA A 25 7.17 -11.71 10.97
C ALA A 25 6.16 -12.78 10.54
N ASP A 26 5.37 -12.47 9.52
CA ASP A 26 4.24 -13.30 9.12
C ASP A 26 4.30 -13.58 7.64
N SER A 27 5.02 -14.63 7.27
CA SER A 27 5.17 -15.01 5.87
C SER A 27 3.87 -15.56 5.27
N GLN A 28 2.99 -16.13 6.08
CA GLN A 28 1.70 -16.61 5.58
C GLN A 28 0.78 -15.47 5.20
N THR A 29 0.69 -14.45 6.05
CA THR A 29 -0.08 -13.26 5.72
C THR A 29 0.51 -12.56 4.50
N ALA A 30 1.83 -12.43 4.43
CA ALA A 30 2.50 -11.85 3.26
C ALA A 30 2.15 -12.60 1.98
N ALA A 31 2.21 -13.94 2.01
CA ALA A 31 1.87 -14.77 0.86
C ALA A 31 0.41 -14.61 0.45
N ALA A 32 -0.50 -14.56 1.43
CA ALA A 32 -1.93 -14.36 1.15
C ALA A 32 -2.21 -13.02 0.49
N LEU A 33 -1.55 -11.96 0.98
CA LEU A 33 -1.69 -10.62 0.39
C LEU A 33 -1.16 -10.57 -1.04
N LEU A 34 -0.01 -11.21 -1.29
CA LEU A 34 0.56 -11.27 -2.63
C LEU A 34 -0.32 -12.06 -3.58
N ALA A 35 -0.90 -13.17 -3.14
CA ALA A 35 -1.83 -13.95 -3.94
C ALA A 35 -3.07 -13.12 -4.30
N SER A 36 -3.62 -12.40 -3.33
CA SER A 36 -4.75 -11.51 -3.56
C SER A 36 -4.39 -10.39 -4.55
N ALA A 37 -3.20 -9.80 -4.40
CA ALA A 37 -2.71 -8.78 -5.31
C ALA A 37 -2.63 -9.31 -6.75
N GLY A 38 -2.13 -10.53 -6.92
CA GLY A 38 -2.06 -11.17 -8.24
C GLY A 38 -3.44 -11.34 -8.87
N ARG A 39 -4.43 -11.75 -8.09
CA ARG A 39 -5.81 -11.87 -8.58
C ARG A 39 -6.38 -10.51 -8.99
N HIS A 40 -6.08 -9.46 -8.24
CA HIS A 40 -6.55 -8.11 -8.57
C HIS A 40 -5.94 -7.61 -9.88
N VAL A 41 -4.65 -7.87 -10.09
CA VAL A 41 -3.99 -7.50 -11.36
C VAL A 41 -4.68 -8.20 -12.54
N GLU A 42 -4.96 -9.49 -12.38
CA GLU A 42 -5.63 -10.26 -13.44
C GLU A 42 -7.03 -9.74 -13.71
N SER A 43 -7.79 -9.44 -12.67
CA SER A 43 -9.12 -8.86 -12.81
C SER A 43 -9.07 -7.48 -13.46
N ALA A 44 -8.07 -6.67 -13.12
CA ALA A 44 -7.89 -5.36 -13.73
C ALA A 44 -7.65 -5.47 -15.23
N ARG A 45 -6.83 -6.43 -15.67
CA ARG A 45 -6.56 -6.66 -17.08
C ARG A 45 -7.83 -7.02 -17.85
N ARG A 46 -8.68 -7.84 -17.25
CA ARG A 46 -9.93 -8.28 -17.87
C ARG A 46 -10.99 -7.19 -17.92
N THR A 47 -10.89 -6.20 -17.04
CA THR A 47 -11.93 -5.20 -16.85
C THR A 47 -11.59 -3.86 -17.49
N VAL A 48 -10.32 -3.62 -17.82
CA VAL A 48 -9.83 -2.28 -18.17
C VAL A 48 -10.58 -1.65 -19.34
N ASP A 49 -10.97 -2.44 -20.34
CA ASP A 49 -11.66 -1.90 -21.52
C ASP A 49 -13.12 -1.57 -21.22
N ALA A 50 -13.78 -2.40 -20.40
CA ALA A 50 -15.19 -2.20 -20.09
C ALA A 50 -15.40 -1.19 -18.96
N ASP A 51 -14.48 -1.17 -18.00
CA ASP A 51 -14.61 -0.32 -16.82
C ASP A 51 -13.23 0.11 -16.32
N PRO A 52 -12.63 1.14 -16.92
CA PRO A 52 -11.29 1.56 -16.55
C PRO A 52 -11.18 2.06 -15.10
N GLU A 53 -12.25 2.62 -14.53
CA GLU A 53 -12.23 3.04 -13.12
C GLU A 53 -12.09 1.85 -12.18
N ALA A 54 -12.84 0.79 -12.44
CA ALA A 54 -12.76 -0.43 -11.64
C ALA A 54 -11.37 -1.07 -11.78
N ALA A 55 -10.84 -1.09 -13.00
CA ALA A 55 -9.51 -1.62 -13.26
C ALA A 55 -8.45 -0.85 -12.48
N TYR A 56 -8.56 0.48 -12.44
CA TYR A 56 -7.63 1.32 -11.69
C TYR A 56 -7.69 1.02 -10.20
N ALA A 57 -8.90 0.90 -9.65
CA ALA A 57 -9.09 0.58 -8.23
C ALA A 57 -8.46 -0.76 -7.87
N LEU A 58 -8.66 -1.77 -8.72
CA LEU A 58 -8.06 -3.09 -8.52
C LEU A 58 -6.54 -3.03 -8.57
N ALA A 59 -5.98 -2.29 -9.53
CA ALA A 59 -4.53 -2.14 -9.65
C ALA A 59 -3.94 -1.43 -8.42
N TYR A 60 -4.60 -0.40 -7.93
CA TYR A 60 -4.19 0.28 -6.71
C TYR A 60 -4.22 -0.68 -5.51
N ASP A 61 -5.30 -1.45 -5.37
CA ASP A 61 -5.42 -2.40 -4.26
C ASP A 61 -4.33 -3.46 -4.32
N ALA A 62 -3.94 -3.90 -5.53
CA ALA A 62 -2.83 -4.83 -5.71
C ALA A 62 -1.51 -4.21 -5.21
N ALA A 63 -1.25 -2.96 -5.57
CA ALA A 63 -0.04 -2.26 -5.13
C ALA A 63 -0.02 -2.09 -3.61
N ARG A 64 -1.15 -1.70 -3.02
CA ARG A 64 -1.28 -1.53 -1.57
C ARG A 64 -1.05 -2.85 -0.83
N LYS A 65 -1.65 -3.92 -1.30
CA LYS A 65 -1.49 -5.24 -0.68
C LYS A 65 -0.06 -5.75 -0.80
N SER A 66 0.59 -5.50 -1.92
CA SER A 66 2.00 -5.85 -2.11
C SER A 66 2.90 -5.10 -1.13
N ALA A 67 2.65 -3.81 -0.95
CA ALA A 67 3.39 -2.99 0.02
C ALA A 67 3.18 -3.50 1.45
N THR A 68 1.94 -3.79 1.81
CA THR A 68 1.61 -4.34 3.13
C THR A 68 2.26 -5.71 3.35
N ALA A 69 2.33 -6.53 2.30
CA ALA A 69 3.00 -7.83 2.36
C ALA A 69 4.49 -7.69 2.66
N LEU A 70 5.15 -6.71 2.04
CA LEU A 70 6.56 -6.43 2.31
C LEU A 70 6.79 -6.07 3.78
N LEU A 71 5.88 -5.31 4.37
CA LEU A 71 5.96 -4.97 5.79
C LEU A 71 5.68 -6.20 6.67
N ALA A 72 4.64 -6.96 6.36
CA ALA A 72 4.29 -8.15 7.15
C ALA A 72 5.44 -9.16 7.18
N HIS A 73 6.12 -9.32 6.07
CA HIS A 73 7.26 -10.23 5.96
C HIS A 73 8.41 -9.80 6.88
N GLN A 74 8.50 -8.52 7.20
CA GLN A 74 9.51 -7.96 8.08
C GLN A 74 9.05 -7.85 9.54
N GLY A 75 7.82 -8.26 9.84
CA GLY A 75 7.26 -8.11 11.18
C GLY A 75 6.79 -6.68 11.48
N LEU A 76 6.27 -6.00 10.47
CA LEU A 76 5.74 -4.65 10.60
C LEU A 76 4.27 -4.63 10.15
N ARG A 77 3.47 -3.87 10.88
CA ARG A 77 2.05 -3.73 10.60
C ARG A 77 1.63 -2.27 10.79
N PRO A 78 0.88 -1.68 9.83
CA PRO A 78 0.33 -0.35 10.05
C PRO A 78 -0.74 -0.38 11.14
N THR A 79 -0.80 0.68 11.94
CA THR A 79 -1.84 0.84 12.95
C THR A 79 -3.02 1.59 12.35
N THR A 80 -4.14 1.61 13.06
CA THR A 80 -5.30 2.38 12.61
C THR A 80 -5.02 3.88 12.57
N SER A 81 -4.17 4.38 13.47
CA SER A 81 -3.82 5.81 13.49
C SER A 81 -2.87 6.20 12.36
N GLY A 82 -2.00 5.30 11.93
CA GLY A 82 -1.05 5.58 10.85
C GLY A 82 -1.60 5.28 9.46
N GLY A 83 -2.41 4.24 9.37
CA GLY A 83 -3.07 3.85 8.14
C GLY A 83 -2.13 3.73 6.96
N HIS A 84 -2.64 4.14 5.80
CA HIS A 84 -1.90 4.06 4.55
C HIS A 84 -0.69 5.00 4.51
N ILE A 85 -0.69 6.09 5.29
CA ILE A 85 0.43 7.02 5.31
C ILE A 85 1.68 6.31 5.84
N ALA A 86 1.52 5.50 6.89
CA ALA A 86 2.65 4.74 7.44
C ALA A 86 3.19 3.73 6.41
N VAL A 87 2.30 3.08 5.67
CA VAL A 87 2.71 2.15 4.60
C VAL A 87 3.50 2.90 3.53
N VAL A 88 2.95 4.03 3.06
CA VAL A 88 3.59 4.85 2.04
C VAL A 88 4.98 5.31 2.48
N ASP A 89 5.07 5.86 3.68
CA ASP A 89 6.33 6.41 4.20
C ASP A 89 7.38 5.32 4.39
N ALA A 90 6.99 4.18 4.97
CA ALA A 90 7.91 3.07 5.20
C ALA A 90 8.42 2.50 3.87
N ILE A 91 7.53 2.25 2.94
CA ILE A 91 7.90 1.65 1.65
C ILE A 91 8.74 2.61 0.83
N ARG A 92 8.41 3.89 0.83
CA ARG A 92 9.23 4.89 0.14
C ARG A 92 10.65 4.96 0.71
N ALA A 93 10.76 4.86 2.03
CA ALA A 93 12.07 4.88 2.69
C ALA A 93 12.88 3.61 2.41
N GLN A 94 12.23 2.45 2.40
CA GLN A 94 12.90 1.17 2.20
C GLN A 94 13.21 0.86 0.75
N PHE A 95 12.33 1.26 -0.17
CA PHE A 95 12.42 0.88 -1.58
C PHE A 95 12.27 2.09 -2.51
N PRO A 96 13.13 3.13 -2.36
CA PRO A 96 12.99 4.35 -3.16
C PRO A 96 13.23 4.14 -4.65
N GLY A 97 13.91 3.05 -5.02
CA GLY A 97 14.20 2.74 -6.42
C GLY A 97 13.11 1.97 -7.15
N VAL A 98 11.97 1.71 -6.51
CA VAL A 98 10.88 0.94 -7.14
C VAL A 98 9.72 1.87 -7.47
N PRO A 99 9.57 2.29 -8.74
CA PRO A 99 8.61 3.36 -9.10
C PRO A 99 7.17 3.06 -8.71
N GLY A 100 6.73 1.81 -8.86
CA GLY A 100 5.37 1.43 -8.49
C GLY A 100 5.07 1.60 -7.01
N LEU A 101 6.07 1.39 -6.16
CA LEU A 101 5.92 1.55 -4.72
C LEU A 101 6.04 3.01 -4.29
N THR A 102 6.95 3.77 -4.90
CA THR A 102 7.12 5.18 -4.53
C THR A 102 5.94 6.03 -4.99
N SER A 103 5.15 5.55 -5.92
CA SER A 103 3.98 6.27 -6.44
C SER A 103 2.68 5.92 -5.72
N LEU A 104 2.74 5.12 -4.66
CA LEU A 104 1.55 4.54 -4.03
C LEU A 104 0.56 5.61 -3.55
N ASP A 105 1.04 6.69 -2.95
CA ASP A 105 0.15 7.75 -2.48
C ASP A 105 -0.54 8.48 -3.63
N ARG A 106 0.18 8.74 -4.70
CA ARG A 106 -0.39 9.37 -5.89
C ARG A 106 -1.47 8.48 -6.50
N LEU A 107 -1.23 7.17 -6.56
CA LEU A 107 -2.20 6.21 -7.08
C LEU A 107 -3.46 6.19 -6.22
N ARG A 108 -3.30 6.25 -4.90
CA ARG A 108 -4.44 6.31 -3.98
C ARG A 108 -5.30 7.54 -4.22
N ARG A 109 -4.65 8.70 -4.36
CA ARG A 109 -5.38 9.95 -4.60
C ARG A 109 -6.13 9.91 -5.91
N ARG A 110 -5.52 9.33 -6.92
CA ARG A 110 -6.14 9.20 -8.23
C ARG A 110 -7.35 8.25 -8.21
N ARG A 111 -7.22 7.14 -7.47
CA ARG A 111 -8.35 6.24 -7.28
C ARG A 111 -9.51 6.96 -6.58
N ASN A 112 -9.22 7.76 -5.56
CA ASN A 112 -10.25 8.51 -4.84
C ASN A 112 -10.94 9.52 -5.75
N GLN A 113 -10.21 10.16 -6.65
CA GLN A 113 -10.81 11.07 -7.62
C GLN A 113 -11.79 10.35 -8.54
N ALA A 114 -11.45 9.13 -8.97
CA ALA A 114 -12.34 8.34 -9.81
C ALA A 114 -13.61 7.93 -9.08
N GLU A 115 -13.49 7.56 -7.79
CA GLU A 115 -14.65 7.17 -6.98
C GLU A 115 -15.51 8.37 -6.60
N TYR A 116 -14.91 9.54 -6.46
CA TYR A 116 -15.60 10.77 -6.04
C TYR A 116 -15.34 11.87 -7.07
N PRO A 117 -15.95 11.75 -8.26
CA PRO A 117 -15.65 12.66 -9.37
C PRO A 117 -16.09 14.11 -9.13
N ASN A 118 -16.86 14.35 -8.08
CA ASN A 118 -17.30 15.69 -7.71
C ASN A 118 -16.83 16.00 -6.28
N PRO A 119 -15.54 16.36 -6.12
CA PRO A 119 -14.96 16.56 -4.79
C PRO A 119 -15.65 17.63 -3.96
N GLY A 120 -16.29 18.63 -4.59
CA GLY A 120 -17.02 19.66 -3.86
C GLY A 120 -18.22 19.10 -3.10
N LEU A 121 -18.80 18.00 -3.55
CA LEU A 121 -19.94 17.35 -2.90
C LEU A 121 -19.50 16.63 -1.61
N PHE A 122 -18.29 16.12 -1.56
CA PHE A 122 -17.77 15.34 -0.45
C PHE A 122 -16.75 16.11 0.38
N GLY A 123 -16.60 17.39 0.13
CA GLY A 123 -15.63 18.21 0.83
C GLY A 123 -14.26 18.21 0.17
N ARG A 124 -13.28 18.74 0.87
CA ARG A 124 -11.91 18.81 0.36
C ARG A 124 -11.21 17.49 0.48
N GLU A 125 -10.54 17.14 -0.55
CA GLU A 125 -9.71 15.94 -0.61
C GLU A 125 -8.27 16.24 -0.29
#